data_bb0c4d301d5a33ed6fdd7c44e7ceb193
#
_entry.id   bb0c4d301d5a33ed6fdd7c44e7ceb193
#
_cell.length_a   1.000
_cell.length_b   1.000
_cell.length_c   1.000
_cell.angle_alpha   90.00
_cell.angle_beta   90.00
_cell.angle_gamma   90.00
#
_symmetry.space_group_name_H-M   'P 1'
#
loop_
_entity.id
_entity.type
_entity.pdbx_description
1 polymer ?
#
loop_
_entity_poly.entity_id
_entity_poly.type
_entity_poly.pdbx_seq_one_letter_code
_entity_poly.pdbx_strand_id
1 'polypeptide(L)'
;FAHTGSAYRVGITGPPGSGKSTLINQLIAHFRDHDMSVAVIAIDPTSSYTQGALLGDRIRMMEADQDSGVFIRSMASRDCAGGLSYAAHDAANIFDAAGFDYILIETLGVGQSELDIASVADTVMAVVVPESGDSVQAMKAGLMEIADLFVLNKCDRPDSDSTYVAIQSMLNMPSQVNGEWTPDIVKTVATVGKGIGDLAMQILRHRDYMLATDGLRKRRQERLQHQIRKIVEKTISSELWGRTGMEQLASSIGLVLDGELSPYELARSIVNKYRD
;
A
#
# COMPACT_ATOMS: atom_id res chain seq x y z
N PHE A 1 3.84 -20.25 1.32
CA PHE A 1 5.07 -19.69 0.76
C PHE A 1 5.71 -20.55 -0.34
N ALA A 2 5.57 -21.87 -0.34
CA ALA A 2 6.17 -22.75 -1.36
C ALA A 2 5.68 -22.46 -2.80
N HIS A 3 4.56 -21.77 -2.97
CA HIS A 3 3.93 -21.47 -4.25
C HIS A 3 3.81 -19.95 -4.51
N THR A 4 4.48 -19.11 -3.73
CA THR A 4 4.51 -17.66 -3.92
C THR A 4 5.76 -17.21 -4.66
N GLY A 5 5.72 -16.02 -5.24
CA GLY A 5 6.87 -15.37 -5.87
C GLY A 5 6.76 -15.15 -7.37
N SER A 6 5.68 -15.63 -8.02
CA SER A 6 5.43 -15.45 -9.45
C SER A 6 4.60 -14.21 -9.77
N ALA A 7 3.63 -13.84 -8.93
CA ALA A 7 2.82 -12.65 -9.15
C ALA A 7 3.65 -11.35 -9.04
N TYR A 8 3.29 -10.37 -9.88
CA TYR A 8 3.83 -9.03 -9.80
C TYR A 8 2.85 -8.09 -9.07
N ARG A 9 3.33 -7.40 -8.03
CA ARG A 9 2.49 -6.59 -7.14
C ARG A 9 2.63 -5.11 -7.46
N VAL A 10 1.52 -4.48 -7.81
CA VAL A 10 1.46 -3.05 -8.12
C VAL A 10 0.65 -2.33 -7.05
N GLY A 11 1.30 -1.46 -6.31
CA GLY A 11 0.66 -0.61 -5.31
C GLY A 11 0.19 0.70 -5.94
N ILE A 12 -1.04 1.09 -5.65
CA ILE A 12 -1.68 2.31 -6.17
C ILE A 12 -2.05 3.20 -5.01
N THR A 13 -1.40 4.36 -4.93
CA THR A 13 -1.62 5.35 -3.88
C THR A 13 -1.89 6.73 -4.46
N GLY A 14 -2.28 7.68 -3.62
CA GLY A 14 -2.60 9.05 -4.02
C GLY A 14 -3.90 9.53 -3.36
N PRO A 15 -4.21 10.84 -3.41
CA PRO A 15 -5.31 11.44 -2.65
C PRO A 15 -6.68 10.84 -2.99
N PRO A 16 -7.65 10.95 -2.07
CA PRO A 16 -9.03 10.56 -2.36
C PRO A 16 -9.55 11.31 -3.58
N GLY A 17 -10.36 10.63 -4.39
CA GLY A 17 -10.92 11.24 -5.60
C GLY A 17 -9.93 11.40 -6.77
N SER A 18 -8.67 10.97 -6.66
CA SER A 18 -7.72 11.02 -7.79
C SER A 18 -8.05 10.03 -8.93
N GLY A 19 -8.98 9.11 -8.71
CA GLY A 19 -9.44 8.16 -9.72
C GLY A 19 -8.69 6.83 -9.71
N LYS A 20 -8.10 6.44 -8.58
CA LYS A 20 -7.37 5.17 -8.41
C LYS A 20 -8.21 3.96 -8.81
N SER A 21 -9.42 3.83 -8.26
CA SER A 21 -10.32 2.70 -8.58
C SER A 21 -10.71 2.66 -10.06
N THR A 22 -10.90 3.83 -10.70
CA THR A 22 -11.17 3.92 -12.15
C THR A 22 -9.96 3.47 -12.96
N LEU A 23 -8.75 3.88 -12.57
CA LEU A 23 -7.49 3.42 -13.18
C LEU A 23 -7.32 1.91 -13.04
N ILE A 24 -7.63 1.37 -11.87
CA ILE A 24 -7.56 -0.08 -11.61
C ILE A 24 -8.49 -0.83 -12.55
N ASN A 25 -9.75 -0.39 -12.70
CA ASN A 25 -10.69 -1.03 -13.63
C ASN A 25 -10.17 -1.04 -15.08
N GLN A 26 -9.56 0.05 -15.52
CA GLN A 26 -8.96 0.13 -16.85
C GLN A 26 -7.71 -0.76 -16.99
N LEU A 27 -6.88 -0.86 -15.95
CA LEU A 27 -5.73 -1.76 -15.93
C LEU A 27 -6.16 -3.23 -15.92
N ILE A 28 -7.23 -3.58 -15.17
CA ILE A 28 -7.81 -4.92 -15.21
C ILE A 28 -8.20 -5.26 -16.65
N ALA A 29 -9.00 -4.42 -17.31
CA ALA A 29 -9.42 -4.65 -18.68
C ALA A 29 -8.22 -4.83 -19.61
N HIS A 30 -7.23 -3.93 -19.51
CA HIS A 30 -6.02 -4.01 -20.32
C HIS A 30 -5.23 -5.30 -20.12
N PHE A 31 -5.02 -5.74 -18.86
CA PHE A 31 -4.30 -6.99 -18.57
C PHE A 31 -5.13 -8.22 -19.00
N ARG A 32 -6.45 -8.20 -18.87
CA ARG A 32 -7.33 -9.27 -19.33
C ARG A 32 -7.35 -9.40 -20.84
N ASP A 33 -7.29 -8.29 -21.57
CA ASP A 33 -7.15 -8.30 -23.05
C ASP A 33 -5.83 -8.98 -23.52
N HIS A 34 -4.87 -9.15 -22.60
CA HIS A 34 -3.61 -9.86 -22.83
C HIS A 34 -3.54 -11.22 -22.12
N ASP A 35 -4.69 -11.81 -21.79
CA ASP A 35 -4.82 -13.12 -21.11
C ASP A 35 -4.15 -13.21 -19.72
N MET A 36 -3.81 -12.06 -19.09
CA MET A 36 -3.23 -12.04 -17.74
C MET A 36 -4.31 -12.04 -16.66
N SER A 37 -4.14 -12.87 -15.64
CA SER A 37 -5.03 -12.92 -14.48
C SER A 37 -4.68 -11.83 -13.44
N VAL A 38 -5.72 -11.19 -12.87
CA VAL A 38 -5.55 -10.02 -11.99
C VAL A 38 -6.31 -10.21 -10.69
N ALA A 39 -5.61 -10.12 -9.56
CA ALA A 39 -6.24 -9.98 -8.26
C ALA A 39 -6.16 -8.51 -7.79
N VAL A 40 -7.21 -8.05 -7.11
CA VAL A 40 -7.27 -6.69 -6.53
C VAL A 40 -7.50 -6.76 -5.04
N ILE A 41 -6.70 -5.99 -4.31
CA ILE A 41 -6.89 -5.73 -2.87
C ILE A 41 -7.24 -4.25 -2.73
N ALA A 42 -8.50 -3.94 -2.46
CA ALA A 42 -8.96 -2.59 -2.18
C ALA A 42 -9.00 -2.38 -0.66
N ILE A 43 -8.20 -1.43 -0.16
CA ILE A 43 -8.20 -1.08 1.25
C ILE A 43 -9.25 0.00 1.48
N ASP A 44 -10.29 -0.30 2.22
CA ASP A 44 -11.39 0.61 2.54
C ASP A 44 -11.29 1.15 3.98
N PRO A 45 -11.86 2.34 4.26
CA PRO A 45 -11.98 2.81 5.63
C PRO A 45 -12.78 1.80 6.46
N THR A 46 -12.37 1.62 7.72
CA THR A 46 -13.14 0.80 8.64
C THR A 46 -14.44 1.51 8.96
N SER A 47 -15.58 0.85 8.74
CA SER A 47 -16.88 1.35 9.17
C SER A 47 -16.93 1.41 10.70
N SER A 48 -17.24 2.59 11.26
CA SER A 48 -17.39 2.78 12.70
C SER A 48 -18.53 1.94 13.30
N TYR A 49 -19.48 1.48 12.49
CA TYR A 49 -20.63 0.70 12.93
C TYR A 49 -20.47 -0.80 12.79
N THR A 50 -19.84 -1.26 11.69
CA THR A 50 -19.75 -2.70 11.37
C THR A 50 -18.36 -3.29 11.59
N GLN A 51 -17.36 -2.45 11.83
CA GLN A 51 -15.93 -2.80 11.86
C GLN A 51 -15.45 -3.53 10.57
N GLY A 52 -16.26 -3.49 9.51
CA GLY A 52 -15.97 -4.03 8.18
C GLY A 52 -15.61 -2.94 7.17
N ALA A 53 -15.22 -3.34 5.97
CA ALA A 53 -14.98 -2.44 4.86
C ALA A 53 -16.29 -1.75 4.42
N LEU A 54 -16.22 -0.47 4.09
CA LEU A 54 -17.33 0.23 3.46
C LEU A 54 -17.42 -0.26 2.01
N LEU A 55 -18.53 -0.94 1.66
CA LEU A 55 -18.77 -1.61 0.36
C LEU A 55 -18.77 -0.67 -0.88
N GLY A 56 -18.43 0.61 -0.74
CA GLY A 56 -18.55 1.59 -1.80
C GLY A 56 -17.73 1.30 -3.06
N ASP A 57 -16.53 0.76 -2.91
CA ASP A 57 -15.63 0.50 -4.05
C ASP A 57 -15.94 -0.85 -4.73
N ARG A 58 -16.46 -1.84 -4.01
CA ARG A 58 -16.88 -3.12 -4.60
C ARG A 58 -18.01 -2.95 -5.64
N ILE A 59 -18.94 -2.03 -5.39
CA ILE A 59 -20.06 -1.73 -6.32
C ILE A 59 -19.53 -1.16 -7.65
N ARG A 60 -18.44 -0.42 -7.62
CA ARG A 60 -17.82 0.19 -8.81
C ARG A 60 -17.01 -0.80 -9.66
N MET A 61 -16.68 -1.98 -9.11
CA MET A 61 -15.87 -3.02 -9.76
C MET A 61 -16.70 -4.26 -10.13
N MET A 62 -18.04 -4.20 -9.99
CA MET A 62 -18.94 -5.37 -10.20
C MET A 62 -18.92 -5.94 -11.63
N GLU A 63 -18.54 -5.18 -12.65
CA GLU A 63 -18.43 -5.69 -14.01
C GLU A 63 -17.27 -6.69 -14.16
N ALA A 64 -16.21 -6.53 -13.38
CA ALA A 64 -15.06 -7.44 -13.39
C ALA A 64 -15.29 -8.73 -12.59
N ASP A 65 -16.32 -8.80 -11.73
CA ASP A 65 -16.62 -9.94 -10.84
C ASP A 65 -17.17 -11.16 -11.62
N GLN A 66 -17.48 -11.01 -12.92
CA GLN A 66 -17.95 -12.11 -13.80
C GLN A 66 -16.82 -12.77 -14.59
N ASP A 67 -15.61 -12.22 -14.60
CA ASP A 67 -14.45 -12.78 -15.29
C ASP A 67 -13.68 -13.72 -14.34
N SER A 68 -13.57 -14.99 -14.72
CA SER A 68 -12.83 -16.01 -13.94
C SER A 68 -11.34 -15.70 -13.75
N GLY A 69 -10.77 -14.81 -14.58
CA GLY A 69 -9.38 -14.32 -14.47
C GLY A 69 -9.23 -13.12 -13.56
N VAL A 70 -10.33 -12.65 -12.91
CA VAL A 70 -10.31 -11.49 -12.01
C VAL A 70 -10.81 -11.88 -10.64
N PHE A 71 -10.15 -11.41 -9.59
CA PHE A 71 -10.62 -11.56 -8.23
C PHE A 71 -10.45 -10.27 -7.44
N ILE A 72 -11.51 -9.80 -6.78
CA ILE A 72 -11.51 -8.53 -6.05
C ILE A 72 -11.84 -8.76 -4.59
N ARG A 73 -10.98 -8.24 -3.70
CA ARG A 73 -11.17 -8.32 -2.25
C ARG A 73 -11.07 -6.93 -1.62
N SER A 74 -12.19 -6.43 -1.09
CA SER A 74 -12.18 -5.27 -0.20
C SER A 74 -11.78 -5.68 1.21
N MET A 75 -10.90 -4.90 1.83
CA MET A 75 -10.39 -5.13 3.17
C MET A 75 -10.47 -3.85 3.99
N ALA A 76 -10.96 -3.96 5.23
CA ALA A 76 -10.99 -2.83 6.14
C ALA A 76 -9.57 -2.48 6.62
N SER A 77 -9.26 -1.20 6.70
CA SER A 77 -7.97 -0.71 7.20
C SER A 77 -7.72 -1.02 8.67
N ARG A 78 -8.76 -1.46 9.43
CA ARG A 78 -8.77 -1.77 10.88
C ARG A 78 -7.60 -1.09 11.59
N ASP A 79 -7.83 -0.24 12.55
CA ASP A 79 -6.92 0.58 13.38
C ASP A 79 -5.52 -0.01 13.67
N CYS A 80 -4.84 -0.48 12.62
CA CYS A 80 -3.45 -0.87 12.70
C CYS A 80 -2.65 0.42 12.75
N ALA A 81 -2.07 0.71 13.91
CA ALA A 81 -0.99 1.67 14.03
C ALA A 81 0.13 1.23 13.07
N GLY A 82 0.06 1.68 11.81
CA GLY A 82 0.98 1.27 10.75
C GLY A 82 0.33 0.88 9.41
N GLY A 83 -0.83 1.48 9.06
CA GLY A 83 -1.37 1.65 7.70
C GLY A 83 -1.90 0.40 6.98
N LEU A 84 -1.10 -0.41 6.34
CA LEU A 84 -1.53 -1.64 5.69
C LEU A 84 -1.63 -2.79 6.69
N SER A 85 -2.82 -3.39 6.81
CA SER A 85 -3.04 -4.49 7.73
C SER A 85 -2.21 -5.72 7.33
N TYR A 86 -1.77 -6.51 8.31
CA TYR A 86 -1.15 -7.83 8.06
C TYR A 86 -1.97 -8.67 7.09
N ALA A 87 -3.30 -8.55 7.16
CA ALA A 87 -4.23 -9.23 6.30
C ALA A 87 -4.04 -8.87 4.80
N ALA A 88 -3.57 -7.66 4.46
CA ALA A 88 -3.28 -7.30 3.07
C ALA A 88 -2.04 -8.03 2.53
N HIS A 89 -0.99 -8.17 3.37
CA HIS A 89 0.18 -8.98 3.02
C HIS A 89 -0.19 -10.46 2.82
N ASP A 90 -1.00 -11.00 3.73
CA ASP A 90 -1.42 -12.40 3.68
C ASP A 90 -2.33 -12.66 2.48
N ALA A 91 -3.27 -11.74 2.18
CA ALA A 91 -4.12 -11.82 0.99
C ALA A 91 -3.29 -11.78 -0.29
N ALA A 92 -2.29 -10.89 -0.37
CA ALA A 92 -1.38 -10.84 -1.52
C ALA A 92 -0.58 -12.15 -1.69
N ASN A 93 -0.14 -12.77 -0.60
CA ASN A 93 0.53 -14.07 -0.66
C ASN A 93 -0.41 -15.20 -1.11
N ILE A 94 -1.69 -15.17 -0.68
CA ILE A 94 -2.69 -16.15 -1.10
C ILE A 94 -2.98 -16.02 -2.60
N PHE A 95 -3.13 -14.80 -3.11
CA PHE A 95 -3.37 -14.58 -4.55
C PHE A 95 -2.16 -14.98 -5.40
N ASP A 96 -0.95 -14.70 -4.92
CA ASP A 96 0.28 -15.14 -5.55
C ASP A 96 0.34 -16.68 -5.61
N ALA A 97 0.03 -17.35 -4.49
CA ALA A 97 -0.02 -18.82 -4.44
C ALA A 97 -1.17 -19.42 -5.27
N ALA A 98 -2.24 -18.66 -5.51
CA ALA A 98 -3.35 -19.05 -6.39
C ALA A 98 -3.02 -18.92 -7.88
N GLY A 99 -1.86 -18.31 -8.22
CA GLY A 99 -1.36 -18.23 -9.59
C GLY A 99 -1.83 -16.99 -10.37
N PHE A 100 -2.26 -15.92 -9.70
CA PHE A 100 -2.51 -14.65 -10.37
C PHE A 100 -1.22 -14.04 -10.91
N ASP A 101 -1.27 -13.47 -12.12
CA ASP A 101 -0.12 -12.82 -12.75
C ASP A 101 0.16 -11.45 -12.13
N TYR A 102 -0.90 -10.68 -11.88
CA TYR A 102 -0.82 -9.35 -11.26
C TYR A 102 -1.68 -9.26 -10.00
N ILE A 103 -1.15 -8.54 -8.99
CA ILE A 103 -1.89 -8.18 -7.78
C ILE A 103 -1.87 -6.66 -7.67
N LEU A 104 -3.02 -6.03 -7.89
CA LEU A 104 -3.20 -4.58 -7.75
C LEU A 104 -3.67 -4.27 -6.33
N ILE A 105 -2.98 -3.35 -5.63
CA ILE A 105 -3.25 -3.02 -4.23
C ILE A 105 -3.57 -1.54 -4.15
N GLU A 106 -4.82 -1.20 -3.84
CA GLU A 106 -5.30 0.18 -3.71
C GLU A 106 -5.31 0.62 -2.26
N THR A 107 -4.72 1.82 -1.98
CA THR A 107 -4.82 2.48 -0.67
C THR A 107 -5.93 3.52 -0.65
N LEU A 108 -6.35 3.88 0.57
CA LEU A 108 -7.38 4.92 0.81
C LEU A 108 -6.99 6.32 0.31
N GLY A 109 -5.69 6.59 0.21
CA GLY A 109 -5.20 7.92 -0.11
C GLY A 109 -5.21 8.89 1.07
N VAL A 110 -5.19 8.37 2.31
CA VAL A 110 -5.12 9.18 3.53
C VAL A 110 -4.16 8.56 4.55
N GLY A 111 -3.28 9.39 5.10
CA GLY A 111 -2.42 9.03 6.22
C GLY A 111 -1.26 8.08 5.89
N GLN A 112 -0.77 7.40 6.90
CA GLN A 112 0.41 6.52 6.84
C GLN A 112 0.27 5.35 5.86
N SER A 113 -0.96 4.94 5.54
CA SER A 113 -1.22 3.85 4.59
C SER A 113 -0.68 4.13 3.18
N GLU A 114 -0.51 5.41 2.83
CA GLU A 114 0.08 5.82 1.56
C GLU A 114 1.54 5.40 1.44
N LEU A 115 2.31 5.45 2.52
CA LEU A 115 3.72 5.07 2.55
C LEU A 115 3.90 3.56 2.74
N ASP A 116 3.01 2.93 3.50
CA ASP A 116 3.08 1.51 3.79
C ASP A 116 2.86 0.63 2.54
N ILE A 117 2.29 1.19 1.48
CA ILE A 117 2.13 0.48 0.19
C ILE A 117 3.47 -0.03 -0.36
N ALA A 118 4.56 0.68 -0.12
CA ALA A 118 5.90 0.26 -0.52
C ALA A 118 6.32 -1.06 0.15
N SER A 119 5.75 -1.37 1.32
CA SER A 119 6.06 -2.61 2.05
C SER A 119 5.39 -3.85 1.47
N VAL A 120 4.43 -3.73 0.54
CA VAL A 120 3.74 -4.87 -0.08
C VAL A 120 3.90 -4.94 -1.59
N ALA A 121 4.24 -3.84 -2.24
CA ALA A 121 4.30 -3.73 -3.70
C ALA A 121 5.71 -3.97 -4.27
N ASP A 122 5.75 -4.46 -5.51
CA ASP A 122 6.97 -4.54 -6.32
C ASP A 122 7.16 -3.26 -7.16
N THR A 123 6.05 -2.59 -7.54
CA THR A 123 5.99 -1.24 -8.13
C THR A 123 4.99 -0.40 -7.38
N VAL A 124 5.34 0.84 -7.05
CA VAL A 124 4.44 1.83 -6.45
C VAL A 124 4.09 2.91 -7.46
N MET A 125 2.79 3.09 -7.72
CA MET A 125 2.25 4.16 -8.54
C MET A 125 1.64 5.25 -7.66
N ALA A 126 2.11 6.48 -7.77
CA ALA A 126 1.50 7.65 -7.15
C ALA A 126 0.56 8.35 -8.14
N VAL A 127 -0.74 8.31 -7.86
CA VAL A 127 -1.77 8.93 -8.70
C VAL A 127 -2.04 10.35 -8.21
N VAL A 128 -1.90 11.31 -9.10
CA VAL A 128 -2.11 12.74 -8.86
C VAL A 128 -3.11 13.33 -9.85
N VAL A 129 -3.70 14.47 -9.51
CA VAL A 129 -4.67 15.18 -10.37
C VAL A 129 -4.37 16.67 -10.39
N PRO A 130 -4.71 17.38 -11.47
CA PRO A 130 -4.37 18.79 -11.65
C PRO A 130 -4.92 19.73 -10.57
N GLU A 131 -6.08 19.41 -9.99
CA GLU A 131 -6.85 20.33 -9.14
C GLU A 131 -6.47 20.32 -7.66
N SER A 132 -5.58 19.49 -7.25
CA SER A 132 -5.20 19.40 -5.83
C SER A 132 -3.96 20.23 -5.55
N GLY A 133 -4.09 21.47 -5.08
CA GLY A 133 -3.00 22.17 -4.41
C GLY A 133 -2.39 21.30 -3.29
N ASP A 134 -3.22 20.45 -2.65
CA ASP A 134 -2.82 19.41 -1.70
C ASP A 134 -2.05 18.26 -2.35
N SER A 135 -2.20 17.97 -3.66
CA SER A 135 -1.45 16.88 -4.32
C SER A 135 0.03 17.20 -4.42
N VAL A 136 0.39 18.46 -4.63
CA VAL A 136 1.79 18.92 -4.59
C VAL A 136 2.36 18.86 -3.17
N GLN A 137 1.52 19.05 -2.14
CA GLN A 137 1.93 18.89 -0.73
C GLN A 137 2.00 17.42 -0.32
N ALA A 138 1.08 16.58 -0.77
CA ALA A 138 1.12 15.14 -0.54
C ALA A 138 2.36 14.50 -1.20
N MET A 139 2.80 15.00 -2.36
CA MET A 139 4.07 14.59 -2.97
C MET A 139 5.27 14.92 -2.09
N LYS A 140 5.27 16.10 -1.41
CA LYS A 140 6.31 16.47 -0.44
C LYS A 140 6.29 15.59 0.81
N ALA A 141 5.15 14.95 1.13
CA ALA A 141 4.94 14.14 2.34
C ALA A 141 5.42 12.68 2.21
N GLY A 142 6.44 12.40 1.40
CA GLY A 142 7.08 11.07 1.33
C GLY A 142 6.70 10.24 0.10
N LEU A 143 5.65 10.60 -0.68
CA LEU A 143 5.30 9.88 -1.91
C LEU A 143 6.43 9.92 -2.94
N MET A 144 7.20 11.02 -2.98
CA MET A 144 8.38 11.16 -3.86
C MET A 144 9.49 10.14 -3.55
N GLU A 145 9.56 9.66 -2.30
CA GLU A 145 10.59 8.72 -1.86
C GLU A 145 10.24 7.27 -2.18
N ILE A 146 8.94 6.97 -2.33
CA ILE A 146 8.46 5.59 -2.49
C ILE A 146 7.91 5.28 -3.87
N ALA A 147 7.54 6.30 -4.67
CA ALA A 147 6.92 6.10 -5.97
C ALA A 147 7.94 5.70 -7.03
N ASP A 148 7.68 4.61 -7.72
CA ASP A 148 8.42 4.16 -8.89
C ASP A 148 7.86 4.76 -10.18
N LEU A 149 6.57 5.15 -10.18
CA LEU A 149 5.85 5.77 -11.29
C LEU A 149 4.91 6.86 -10.79
N PHE A 150 4.76 7.93 -11.55
CA PHE A 150 3.74 8.95 -11.33
C PHE A 150 2.67 8.87 -12.41
N VAL A 151 1.41 8.92 -12.00
CA VAL A 151 0.26 8.94 -12.90
C VAL A 151 -0.46 10.26 -12.72
N LEU A 152 -0.36 11.15 -13.70
CA LEU A 152 -1.17 12.36 -13.74
C LEU A 152 -2.50 12.01 -14.40
N ASN A 153 -3.52 11.76 -13.58
CA ASN A 153 -4.86 11.41 -14.04
C ASN A 153 -5.74 12.66 -14.22
N LYS A 154 -6.83 12.52 -14.96
CA LYS A 154 -7.74 13.61 -15.33
C LYS A 154 -7.06 14.70 -16.14
N CYS A 155 -6.17 14.30 -17.06
CA CYS A 155 -5.46 15.24 -17.95
C CYS A 155 -6.33 15.97 -18.97
N ASP A 156 -7.64 15.68 -19.00
CA ASP A 156 -8.67 16.45 -19.70
C ASP A 156 -9.03 17.76 -19.00
N ARG A 157 -8.58 17.97 -17.76
CA ARG A 157 -8.88 19.16 -16.97
C ARG A 157 -7.85 20.27 -17.19
N PRO A 158 -8.25 21.54 -16.97
CA PRO A 158 -7.32 22.66 -16.92
C PRO A 158 -6.16 22.37 -15.95
N ASP A 159 -5.04 23.04 -16.14
CA ASP A 159 -3.82 22.94 -15.31
C ASP A 159 -3.08 21.60 -15.34
N SER A 160 -3.46 20.67 -16.22
CA SER A 160 -2.75 19.40 -16.34
C SER A 160 -1.28 19.58 -16.78
N ASP A 161 -1.01 20.53 -17.68
CA ASP A 161 0.35 20.80 -18.14
C ASP A 161 1.19 21.51 -17.09
N SER A 162 0.62 22.44 -16.33
CA SER A 162 1.33 23.10 -15.22
C SER A 162 1.66 22.10 -14.09
N THR A 163 0.74 21.20 -13.78
CA THR A 163 0.96 20.12 -12.81
C THR A 163 2.04 19.16 -13.30
N TYR A 164 2.02 18.77 -14.57
CA TYR A 164 3.05 17.93 -15.17
C TYR A 164 4.44 18.55 -15.02
N VAL A 165 4.58 19.85 -15.38
CA VAL A 165 5.85 20.57 -15.26
C VAL A 165 6.31 20.65 -13.80
N ALA A 166 5.39 20.86 -12.86
CA ALA A 166 5.71 20.89 -11.43
C ALA A 166 6.27 19.54 -10.94
N ILE A 167 5.61 18.42 -11.29
CA ILE A 167 6.10 17.07 -10.93
C ILE A 167 7.46 16.82 -11.57
N GLN A 168 7.60 17.10 -12.85
CA GLN A 168 8.86 16.91 -13.58
C GLN A 168 10.00 17.73 -12.96
N SER A 169 9.72 18.96 -12.55
CA SER A 169 10.71 19.80 -11.85
C SER A 169 11.15 19.20 -10.53
N MET A 170 10.24 18.58 -9.78
CA MET A 170 10.57 17.89 -8.52
C MET A 170 11.41 16.63 -8.77
N LEU A 171 11.06 15.83 -9.78
CA LEU A 171 11.83 14.63 -10.13
C LEU A 171 13.25 14.93 -10.63
N ASN A 172 13.44 16.10 -11.24
CA ASN A 172 14.74 16.57 -11.72
C ASN A 172 15.60 17.20 -10.62
N MET A 173 15.08 17.39 -9.39
CA MET A 173 15.92 17.83 -8.29
C MET A 173 16.95 16.75 -7.94
N PRO A 174 18.21 17.13 -7.63
CA PRO A 174 19.22 16.18 -7.20
C PRO A 174 18.72 15.48 -5.92
N SER A 175 18.20 14.29 -6.07
CA SER A 175 17.86 13.45 -4.92
C SER A 175 19.13 12.77 -4.44
N GLN A 176 19.34 12.69 -3.13
CA GLN A 176 20.45 11.91 -2.54
C GLN A 176 20.24 10.39 -2.68
N VAL A 177 19.14 9.98 -3.30
CA VAL A 177 18.85 8.57 -3.57
C VAL A 177 19.56 8.20 -4.85
N ASN A 178 20.68 7.55 -4.73
CA ASN A 178 21.43 6.93 -5.82
C ASN A 178 20.64 5.73 -6.37
N GLY A 179 19.56 5.99 -7.08
CA GLY A 179 18.81 4.96 -7.80
C GLY A 179 19.02 5.12 -9.30
N GLU A 180 19.36 4.03 -10.00
CA GLU A 180 19.48 4.01 -11.47
C GLU A 180 18.10 4.14 -12.17
N TRP A 181 16.98 3.98 -11.42
CA TRP A 181 15.61 4.17 -11.91
C TRP A 181 15.13 5.60 -11.68
N THR A 182 14.76 6.26 -12.76
CA THR A 182 14.10 7.57 -12.70
C THR A 182 12.61 7.37 -12.93
N PRO A 183 11.74 7.74 -11.95
CA PRO A 183 10.29 7.64 -12.12
C PRO A 183 9.82 8.43 -13.34
N ASP A 184 8.94 7.85 -14.15
CA ASP A 184 8.30 8.51 -15.29
C ASP A 184 6.91 9.04 -14.90
N ILE A 185 6.39 9.99 -15.68
CA ILE A 185 5.08 10.59 -15.47
C ILE A 185 4.18 10.19 -16.64
N VAL A 186 3.16 9.39 -16.37
CA VAL A 186 2.17 8.97 -17.35
C VAL A 186 0.92 9.84 -17.25
N LYS A 187 0.52 10.48 -18.36
CA LYS A 187 -0.72 11.25 -18.45
C LYS A 187 -1.89 10.32 -18.79
N THR A 188 -2.95 10.36 -17.99
CA THR A 188 -4.14 9.51 -18.19
C THR A 188 -5.46 10.30 -18.10
N VAL A 189 -6.47 9.78 -18.77
CA VAL A 189 -7.89 10.10 -18.56
C VAL A 189 -8.61 8.78 -18.36
N ALA A 190 -8.63 8.30 -17.13
CA ALA A 190 -9.08 6.93 -16.80
C ALA A 190 -10.54 6.66 -17.21
N THR A 191 -11.41 7.67 -17.20
CA THR A 191 -12.83 7.52 -17.57
C THR A 191 -13.05 7.11 -19.02
N VAL A 192 -12.09 7.36 -19.89
CA VAL A 192 -12.15 7.03 -21.33
C VAL A 192 -10.99 6.12 -21.78
N GLY A 193 -10.26 5.55 -20.83
CA GLY A 193 -9.15 4.62 -21.11
C GLY A 193 -7.91 5.26 -21.76
N LYS A 194 -7.83 6.59 -21.87
CA LYS A 194 -6.70 7.26 -22.51
C LYS A 194 -5.45 7.16 -21.64
N GLY A 195 -4.32 6.73 -22.24
CA GLY A 195 -3.02 6.60 -21.56
C GLY A 195 -2.87 5.30 -20.74
N ILE A 196 -3.86 4.39 -20.75
CA ILE A 196 -3.79 3.14 -19.97
C ILE A 196 -2.76 2.17 -20.56
N GLY A 197 -2.68 2.06 -21.89
CA GLY A 197 -1.64 1.26 -22.54
C GLY A 197 -0.22 1.75 -22.22
N ASP A 198 -0.02 3.06 -22.20
CA ASP A 198 1.28 3.66 -21.83
C ASP A 198 1.58 3.36 -20.34
N LEU A 199 0.58 3.44 -19.48
CA LEU A 199 0.72 3.12 -18.06
C LEU A 199 1.09 1.64 -17.85
N ALA A 200 0.40 0.72 -18.50
CA ALA A 200 0.73 -0.71 -18.45
C ALA A 200 2.14 -0.97 -18.96
N MET A 201 2.55 -0.30 -20.05
CA MET A 201 3.92 -0.40 -20.59
C MET A 201 4.96 0.08 -19.58
N GLN A 202 4.70 1.17 -18.85
CA GLN A 202 5.63 1.67 -17.83
C GLN A 202 5.73 0.71 -16.63
N ILE A 203 4.62 0.06 -16.22
CA ILE A 203 4.66 -0.99 -15.19
C ILE A 203 5.57 -2.14 -15.66
N LEU A 204 5.43 -2.58 -16.91
CA LEU A 204 6.27 -3.64 -17.49
C LEU A 204 7.74 -3.22 -17.56
N ARG A 205 8.04 -1.99 -18.00
CA ARG A 205 9.41 -1.48 -18.04
C ARG A 205 10.06 -1.43 -16.66
N HIS A 206 9.33 -0.99 -15.64
CA HIS A 206 9.84 -1.01 -14.27
C HIS A 206 10.08 -2.45 -13.79
N ARG A 207 9.15 -3.38 -14.06
CA ARG A 207 9.34 -4.79 -13.75
C ARG A 207 10.61 -5.37 -14.40
N ASP A 208 10.79 -5.10 -15.69
CA ASP A 208 11.94 -5.62 -16.43
C ASP A 208 13.26 -5.01 -15.92
N TYR A 209 13.26 -3.72 -15.56
CA TYR A 209 14.38 -3.07 -14.88
C TYR A 209 14.69 -3.74 -13.54
N MET A 210 13.67 -3.97 -12.72
CA MET A 210 13.81 -4.62 -11.40
C MET A 210 14.35 -6.05 -11.51
N LEU A 211 13.96 -6.77 -12.56
CA LEU A 211 14.49 -8.11 -12.85
C LEU A 211 15.95 -8.05 -13.30
N ALA A 212 16.30 -7.12 -14.20
CA ALA A 212 17.65 -6.97 -14.74
C ALA A 212 18.69 -6.54 -13.69
N THR A 213 18.26 -5.78 -12.67
CA THR A 213 19.15 -5.23 -11.62
C THR A 213 19.17 -6.01 -10.31
N ASP A 214 18.51 -7.19 -10.25
CA ASP A 214 18.24 -7.93 -8.99
C ASP A 214 17.44 -7.11 -7.95
N GLY A 215 16.89 -5.96 -8.36
CA GLY A 215 16.13 -5.05 -7.52
C GLY A 215 14.85 -5.70 -6.97
N LEU A 216 14.18 -6.51 -7.80
CA LEU A 216 12.99 -7.24 -7.39
C LEU A 216 13.27 -8.18 -6.21
N ARG A 217 14.37 -8.91 -6.26
CA ARG A 217 14.78 -9.83 -5.19
C ARG A 217 15.11 -9.06 -3.90
N LYS A 218 15.85 -7.96 -4.01
CA LYS A 218 16.18 -7.09 -2.86
C LYS A 218 14.91 -6.53 -2.21
N ARG A 219 14.01 -5.94 -3.00
CA ARG A 219 12.73 -5.38 -2.50
C ARG A 219 11.87 -6.46 -1.83
N ARG A 220 11.79 -7.66 -2.40
CA ARG A 220 11.07 -8.79 -1.81
C ARG A 220 11.72 -9.29 -0.53
N GLN A 221 13.04 -9.29 -0.45
CA GLN A 221 13.78 -9.64 0.77
C GLN A 221 13.52 -8.62 1.89
N GLU A 222 13.61 -7.33 1.61
CA GLU A 222 13.32 -6.25 2.57
C GLU A 222 11.87 -6.33 3.07
N ARG A 223 10.93 -6.59 2.17
CA ARG A 223 9.52 -6.83 2.50
C ARG A 223 9.34 -8.01 3.46
N LEU A 224 9.97 -9.13 3.19
CA LEU A 224 9.91 -10.31 4.06
C LEU A 224 10.54 -10.03 5.43
N GLN A 225 11.68 -9.35 5.47
CA GLN A 225 12.31 -8.94 6.73
C GLN A 225 11.38 -8.03 7.55
N HIS A 226 10.73 -7.06 6.90
CA HIS A 226 9.77 -6.18 7.56
C HIS A 226 8.55 -6.96 8.08
N GLN A 227 7.98 -7.85 7.27
CA GLN A 227 6.85 -8.70 7.66
C GLN A 227 7.20 -9.60 8.84
N ILE A 228 8.36 -10.28 8.80
CA ILE A 228 8.83 -11.15 9.90
C ILE A 228 8.99 -10.34 11.18
N ARG A 229 9.64 -9.17 11.11
CA ARG A 229 9.81 -8.29 12.29
C ARG A 229 8.46 -7.91 12.89
N LYS A 230 7.52 -7.48 12.08
CA LYS A 230 6.17 -7.15 12.51
C LYS A 230 5.42 -8.32 13.14
N ILE A 231 5.55 -9.53 12.59
CA ILE A 231 4.96 -10.76 13.17
C ILE A 231 5.56 -11.02 14.55
N VAL A 232 6.88 -10.93 14.68
CA VAL A 232 7.58 -11.13 15.97
C VAL A 232 7.11 -10.10 17.00
N GLU A 233 7.09 -8.82 16.64
CA GLU A 233 6.62 -7.74 17.52
C GLU A 233 5.18 -7.99 18.01
N LYS A 234 4.28 -8.37 17.09
CA LYS A 234 2.89 -8.67 17.41
C LYS A 234 2.77 -9.88 18.33
N THR A 235 3.52 -10.95 18.04
CA THR A 235 3.51 -12.18 18.85
C THR A 235 3.98 -11.88 20.27
N ILE A 236 5.15 -11.25 20.42
CA ILE A 236 5.69 -10.87 21.72
C ILE A 236 4.71 -9.92 22.46
N SER A 237 4.17 -8.91 21.76
CA SER A 237 3.20 -7.99 22.35
C SER A 237 1.93 -8.72 22.83
N SER A 238 1.40 -9.64 22.02
CA SER A 238 0.19 -10.38 22.39
C SER A 238 0.40 -11.34 23.56
N GLU A 239 1.58 -11.95 23.66
CA GLU A 239 1.95 -12.81 24.78
C GLU A 239 2.20 -11.99 26.05
N LEU A 240 2.96 -10.89 25.94
CA LEU A 240 3.24 -9.99 27.07
C LEU A 240 1.98 -9.37 27.66
N TRP A 241 1.08 -8.86 26.80
CA TRP A 241 -0.21 -8.27 27.19
C TRP A 241 -1.33 -9.29 27.32
N GLY A 242 -1.01 -10.58 27.33
CA GLY A 242 -1.95 -11.62 27.70
C GLY A 242 -2.49 -11.42 29.12
N ARG A 243 -3.29 -12.38 29.59
CA ARG A 243 -4.01 -12.27 30.88
C ARG A 243 -3.10 -11.82 32.03
N THR A 244 -1.92 -12.40 32.15
CA THR A 244 -0.97 -12.11 33.24
C THR A 244 -0.41 -10.69 33.21
N GLY A 245 -0.03 -10.19 32.03
CA GLY A 245 0.50 -8.82 31.89
C GLY A 245 -0.54 -7.75 32.18
N MET A 246 -1.79 -7.96 31.71
CA MET A 246 -2.91 -7.07 31.99
C MET A 246 -3.32 -7.09 33.48
N GLU A 247 -3.34 -8.26 34.13
CA GLU A 247 -3.62 -8.39 35.56
C GLU A 247 -2.55 -7.68 36.40
N GLN A 248 -1.27 -7.81 36.03
CA GLN A 248 -0.17 -7.12 36.72
C GLN A 248 -0.27 -5.60 36.56
N LEU A 249 -0.54 -5.10 35.35
CA LEU A 249 -0.77 -3.69 35.11
C LEU A 249 -1.93 -3.17 35.97
N ALA A 250 -3.07 -3.84 35.95
CA ALA A 250 -4.25 -3.42 36.70
C ALA A 250 -4.01 -3.42 38.23
N SER A 251 -3.28 -4.39 38.74
CA SER A 251 -3.01 -4.50 40.21
C SER A 251 -1.97 -3.48 40.71
N SER A 252 -1.08 -2.99 39.84
CA SER A 252 0.05 -2.14 40.22
C SER A 252 -0.10 -0.68 39.78
N ILE A 253 -1.11 -0.34 38.99
CA ILE A 253 -1.30 1.03 38.50
C ILE A 253 -1.55 2.03 39.64
N GLY A 254 -2.16 1.60 40.75
CA GLY A 254 -2.34 2.42 41.95
C GLY A 254 -1.02 2.92 42.53
N LEU A 255 0.01 2.08 42.57
CA LEU A 255 1.34 2.48 43.09
C LEU A 255 2.00 3.58 42.23
N VAL A 256 1.68 3.59 40.93
CA VAL A 256 2.16 4.64 40.02
C VAL A 256 1.40 5.95 40.25
N LEU A 257 0.07 5.88 40.50
CA LEU A 257 -0.73 7.06 40.80
C LEU A 257 -0.35 7.68 42.13
N ASP A 258 0.01 6.86 43.12
CA ASP A 258 0.44 7.30 44.45
C ASP A 258 1.91 7.77 44.50
N GLY A 259 2.64 7.65 43.38
CA GLY A 259 4.04 8.06 43.26
C GLY A 259 5.04 7.10 43.92
N GLU A 260 4.61 5.92 44.34
CA GLU A 260 5.44 4.89 44.97
C GLU A 260 6.28 4.12 43.95
N LEU A 261 5.83 4.06 42.71
CA LEU A 261 6.49 3.38 41.59
C LEU A 261 6.46 4.27 40.35
N SER A 262 7.57 4.31 39.60
CA SER A 262 7.56 5.01 38.31
C SER A 262 6.93 4.15 37.19
N PRO A 263 6.35 4.75 36.14
CA PRO A 263 5.87 3.99 34.96
C PRO A 263 6.94 3.09 34.33
N TYR A 264 8.20 3.53 34.36
CA TYR A 264 9.34 2.78 33.83
C TYR A 264 9.68 1.54 34.64
N GLU A 265 9.58 1.62 35.97
CA GLU A 265 9.82 0.49 36.87
C GLU A 265 8.71 -0.55 36.72
N LEU A 266 7.45 -0.11 36.66
CA LEU A 266 6.32 -1.01 36.41
C LEU A 266 6.47 -1.71 35.06
N ALA A 267 6.79 -0.98 33.99
CA ALA A 267 7.01 -1.56 32.68
C ALA A 267 8.14 -2.62 32.68
N ARG A 268 9.28 -2.31 33.35
CA ARG A 268 10.38 -3.28 33.51
C ARG A 268 9.94 -4.53 34.27
N SER A 269 9.14 -4.38 35.32
CA SER A 269 8.66 -5.54 36.11
C SER A 269 7.78 -6.45 35.29
N ILE A 270 6.90 -5.88 34.43
CA ILE A 270 6.05 -6.67 33.52
C ILE A 270 6.90 -7.43 32.51
N VAL A 271 7.90 -6.76 31.89
CA VAL A 271 8.80 -7.40 30.90
C VAL A 271 9.65 -8.49 31.54
N ASN A 272 10.19 -8.25 32.74
CA ASN A 272 11.04 -9.25 33.42
C ASN A 272 10.24 -10.51 33.77
N LYS A 273 9.02 -10.34 34.26
CA LYS A 273 8.15 -11.48 34.59
C LYS A 273 7.74 -12.31 33.36
N TYR A 274 7.73 -11.70 32.18
CA TYR A 274 7.49 -12.40 30.93
C TYR A 274 8.73 -13.23 30.49
N ARG A 275 9.95 -12.82 30.91
CA ARG A 275 11.19 -13.52 30.55
C ARG A 275 11.51 -14.74 31.41
N ASP A 276 10.95 -14.77 32.63
CA ASP A 276 11.07 -15.88 33.58
C ASP A 276 9.96 -16.94 33.31
#